data_b92d78b3412238e52af9cd4d30c8a1c1
#
_entry.id   b92d78b3412238e52af9cd4d30c8a1c1
#
_cell.length_a   1.000
_cell.length_b   1.000
_cell.length_c   1.000
_cell.angle_alpha   90.00
_cell.angle_beta   90.00
_cell.angle_gamma   90.00
#
_symmetry.space_group_name_H-M   'P 1'
#
loop_
_entity.id
_entity.type
_entity.pdbx_description
1 polymer ?
#
loop_
_entity_poly.entity_id
_entity_poly.type
_entity_poly.pdbx_seq_one_letter_code
_entity_poly.pdbx_strand_id
1 'polypeptide(L)'
;MLKKYLEKQEIATNLLLNEKKNNKIVQAYLFVSEDKSFLMQYSLDFAKEIISDEYDEKISKQIDDNNYPELKIIESSNGNIKKEQLIELQESFSVRPVLGNKLVYIIDGAEDLTSVSANTILKFLEEPSDCIVAILLTDNLQKVLSTVKSRCQIIVFKNDKKSEDVIFENYKKIYTEDEYIDETFNFLTANILEIIKKIDIKKIKTYIYYKNEISDIYKDKRDYIFLFDFILYFYYDMLNFKLHRDLVYMNKYTDYIEALDLENTFESITKKLQIIENTKNNLETNMNLKLLMDDFIIKMSEV
;
A
#
# COMPACT_ATOMS: atom_id res chain seq x y z
N MET A 1 19.04 -0.87 -15.36
CA MET A 1 18.33 0.00 -14.43
C MET A 1 17.44 -0.80 -13.50
N LEU A 2 16.51 -1.59 -13.99
CA LEU A 2 15.63 -2.42 -13.15
C LEU A 2 16.33 -3.50 -12.31
N LYS A 3 17.47 -4.01 -12.73
CA LYS A 3 18.20 -5.08 -12.00
C LYS A 3 18.50 -4.75 -10.52
N LYS A 4 18.58 -3.47 -10.15
CA LYS A 4 18.79 -3.06 -8.76
C LYS A 4 17.62 -3.40 -7.83
N TYR A 5 16.43 -3.66 -8.41
CA TYR A 5 15.22 -4.02 -7.66
C TYR A 5 15.01 -5.53 -7.51
N LEU A 6 15.90 -6.38 -8.10
CA LEU A 6 15.70 -7.84 -8.09
C LEU A 6 15.65 -8.45 -6.69
N GLU A 7 16.44 -7.94 -5.75
CA GLU A 7 16.45 -8.46 -4.38
C GLU A 7 15.12 -8.21 -3.64
N LYS A 8 14.48 -7.06 -3.92
CA LYS A 8 13.31 -6.60 -3.19
C LYS A 8 12.01 -6.87 -3.94
N GLN A 9 12.04 -6.78 -5.27
CA GLN A 9 10.88 -6.88 -6.15
C GLN A 9 11.09 -7.96 -7.22
N GLU A 10 11.52 -9.14 -6.82
CA GLU A 10 11.98 -10.20 -7.71
C GLU A 10 10.94 -10.56 -8.80
N ILE A 11 9.69 -10.81 -8.38
CA ILE A 11 8.63 -11.28 -9.31
C ILE A 11 8.30 -10.20 -10.34
N ALA A 12 8.01 -8.99 -9.88
CA ALA A 12 7.64 -7.86 -10.75
C ALA A 12 8.79 -7.51 -11.71
N THR A 13 10.01 -7.44 -11.18
CA THR A 13 11.19 -7.05 -11.96
C THR A 13 11.54 -8.11 -13.00
N ASN A 14 11.52 -9.41 -12.63
CA ASN A 14 11.77 -10.49 -13.58
C ASN A 14 10.71 -10.54 -14.68
N LEU A 15 9.43 -10.30 -14.35
CA LEU A 15 8.36 -10.24 -15.33
C LEU A 15 8.65 -9.17 -16.38
N LEU A 16 8.88 -7.92 -15.95
CA LEU A 16 9.11 -6.78 -16.85
C LEU A 16 10.39 -6.91 -17.67
N LEU A 17 11.48 -7.42 -17.08
CA LEU A 17 12.72 -7.70 -17.81
C LEU A 17 12.54 -8.79 -18.86
N ASN A 18 11.75 -9.83 -18.56
CA ASN A 18 11.46 -10.89 -19.53
C ASN A 18 10.55 -10.40 -20.66
N GLU A 19 9.56 -9.55 -20.38
CA GLU A 19 8.74 -8.92 -21.41
C GLU A 19 9.59 -8.05 -22.35
N LYS A 20 10.50 -7.22 -21.81
CA LYS A 20 11.46 -6.44 -22.62
C LYS A 20 12.31 -7.37 -23.49
N LYS A 21 12.97 -8.38 -22.89
CA LYS A 21 13.84 -9.30 -23.59
C LYS A 21 13.17 -10.03 -24.74
N ASN A 22 11.90 -10.33 -24.60
CA ASN A 22 11.11 -11.05 -25.61
C ASN A 22 10.33 -10.12 -26.56
N ASN A 23 10.54 -8.81 -26.50
CA ASN A 23 9.76 -7.79 -27.23
C ASN A 23 8.24 -7.92 -27.02
N LYS A 24 7.83 -8.26 -25.80
CA LYS A 24 6.43 -8.45 -25.40
C LYS A 24 5.96 -7.43 -24.38
N ILE A 25 6.56 -6.23 -24.39
CA ILE A 25 6.09 -5.13 -23.54
C ILE A 25 4.64 -4.82 -23.90
N VAL A 26 3.77 -4.89 -22.89
CA VAL A 26 2.36 -4.54 -23.06
C VAL A 26 2.18 -3.02 -23.13
N GLN A 27 1.07 -2.61 -23.69
CA GLN A 27 0.82 -1.20 -23.96
C GLN A 27 0.32 -0.41 -22.76
N ALA A 28 -0.17 -1.10 -21.72
CA ALA A 28 -0.63 -0.45 -20.49
C ALA A 28 -0.36 -1.28 -19.25
N TYR A 29 0.29 -0.65 -18.27
CA TYR A 29 0.58 -1.20 -16.95
C TYR A 29 -0.16 -0.40 -15.88
N LEU A 30 -0.61 -1.09 -14.82
CA LEU A 30 -1.08 -0.48 -13.59
C LEU A 30 -0.21 -0.98 -12.44
N PHE A 31 0.67 -0.12 -11.97
CA PHE A 31 1.59 -0.40 -10.86
C PHE A 31 0.93 -0.03 -9.55
N VAL A 32 0.99 -0.95 -8.60
CA VAL A 32 0.30 -0.83 -7.31
C VAL A 32 1.30 -0.97 -6.16
N SER A 33 1.41 0.05 -5.32
CA SER A 33 2.14 0.03 -4.04
C SER A 33 1.69 1.20 -3.16
N GLU A 34 1.70 1.02 -1.85
CA GLU A 34 1.46 2.10 -0.90
C GLU A 34 2.58 3.16 -0.90
N ASP A 35 3.78 2.79 -1.36
CA ASP A 35 4.90 3.73 -1.48
C ASP A 35 4.91 4.44 -2.83
N LYS A 36 4.27 5.61 -2.89
CA LYS A 36 4.19 6.44 -4.11
C LYS A 36 5.57 6.86 -4.62
N SER A 37 6.50 7.16 -3.72
CA SER A 37 7.85 7.59 -4.13
C SER A 37 8.62 6.45 -4.79
N PHE A 38 8.49 5.24 -4.25
CA PHE A 38 9.01 4.02 -4.86
C PHE A 38 8.37 3.76 -6.23
N LEU A 39 7.04 3.84 -6.34
CA LEU A 39 6.34 3.63 -7.61
C LEU A 39 6.83 4.58 -8.70
N MET A 40 6.94 5.88 -8.39
CA MET A 40 7.43 6.87 -9.33
C MET A 40 8.86 6.57 -9.78
N GLN A 41 9.77 6.31 -8.84
CA GLN A 41 11.16 6.00 -9.16
C GLN A 41 11.30 4.71 -9.99
N TYR A 42 10.53 3.67 -9.62
CA TYR A 42 10.53 2.41 -10.37
C TYR A 42 9.98 2.60 -11.78
N SER A 43 8.94 3.40 -11.94
CA SER A 43 8.31 3.71 -13.22
C SER A 43 9.25 4.49 -14.15
N LEU A 44 9.99 5.44 -13.61
CA LEU A 44 11.03 6.17 -14.37
C LEU A 44 12.14 5.23 -14.83
N ASP A 45 12.61 4.34 -13.96
CA ASP A 45 13.63 3.35 -14.35
C ASP A 45 13.09 2.33 -15.37
N PHE A 46 11.82 1.97 -15.29
CA PHE A 46 11.18 1.13 -16.31
C PHE A 46 10.99 1.89 -17.64
N ALA A 47 10.60 3.16 -17.59
CA ALA A 47 10.51 4.01 -18.79
C ALA A 47 11.88 4.09 -19.50
N LYS A 48 12.98 4.27 -18.75
CA LYS A 48 14.35 4.25 -19.30
C LYS A 48 14.66 2.92 -20.00
N GLU A 49 14.21 1.80 -19.42
CA GLU A 49 14.40 0.47 -20.04
C GLU A 49 13.58 0.30 -21.33
N ILE A 50 12.41 0.96 -21.45
CA ILE A 50 11.55 0.86 -22.62
C ILE A 50 12.01 1.78 -23.75
N ILE A 51 12.43 3.00 -23.41
CA ILE A 51 12.79 4.06 -24.37
C ILE A 51 14.09 3.74 -25.09
N SER A 52 15.05 3.14 -24.39
CA SER A 52 16.38 2.83 -24.96
C SER A 52 16.73 1.35 -24.78
N ASP A 53 17.22 0.74 -25.84
CA ASP A 53 17.69 -0.65 -25.81
C ASP A 53 19.01 -0.80 -25.05
N GLU A 54 19.85 0.25 -25.08
CA GLU A 54 21.09 0.32 -24.34
C GLU A 54 21.07 1.49 -23.35
N TYR A 55 21.86 1.37 -22.27
CA TYR A 55 22.00 2.44 -21.31
C TYR A 55 22.66 3.67 -21.94
N ASP A 56 21.93 4.79 -21.98
CA ASP A 56 22.44 6.09 -22.37
C ASP A 56 22.31 7.06 -21.18
N GLU A 57 23.46 7.55 -20.71
CA GLU A 57 23.53 8.45 -19.55
C GLU A 57 22.82 9.78 -19.80
N LYS A 58 22.85 10.30 -21.05
CA LYS A 58 22.18 11.55 -21.41
C LYS A 58 20.65 11.40 -21.37
N ILE A 59 20.15 10.31 -21.97
CA ILE A 59 18.72 9.98 -21.92
C ILE A 59 18.27 9.77 -20.47
N SER A 60 19.05 9.00 -19.70
CA SER A 60 18.76 8.75 -18.30
C SER A 60 18.65 10.04 -17.51
N LYS A 61 19.59 10.97 -17.67
CA LYS A 61 19.58 12.26 -16.99
C LYS A 61 18.40 13.14 -17.43
N GLN A 62 18.09 13.17 -18.73
CA GLN A 62 16.94 13.92 -19.23
C GLN A 62 15.60 13.41 -18.68
N ILE A 63 15.49 12.09 -18.51
CA ILE A 63 14.31 11.46 -17.88
C ILE A 63 14.23 11.82 -16.39
N ASP A 64 15.35 11.74 -15.67
CA ASP A 64 15.40 12.10 -14.24
C ASP A 64 15.10 13.59 -14.00
N ASP A 65 15.51 14.45 -14.92
CA ASP A 65 15.24 15.90 -14.90
C ASP A 65 13.83 16.26 -15.46
N ASN A 66 12.99 15.25 -15.77
CA ASN A 66 11.66 15.41 -16.41
C ASN A 66 11.69 16.29 -17.68
N ASN A 67 12.74 16.17 -18.46
CA ASN A 67 13.00 16.96 -19.66
C ASN A 67 13.22 16.11 -20.94
N TYR A 68 12.69 14.88 -20.95
CA TYR A 68 12.77 14.00 -22.10
C TYR A 68 11.47 14.09 -22.93
N PRO A 69 11.51 14.47 -24.22
CA PRO A 69 10.30 14.80 -25.00
C PRO A 69 9.31 13.64 -25.16
N GLU A 70 9.82 12.42 -25.18
CA GLU A 70 9.05 11.18 -25.39
C GLU A 70 8.59 10.53 -24.07
N LEU A 71 8.79 11.20 -22.94
CA LEU A 71 8.22 10.87 -21.65
C LEU A 71 7.31 12.01 -21.17
N LYS A 72 6.09 11.67 -20.76
CA LYS A 72 5.16 12.61 -20.15
C LYS A 72 4.68 12.07 -18.79
N ILE A 73 4.69 12.92 -17.78
CA ILE A 73 4.18 12.60 -16.45
C ILE A 73 2.96 13.49 -16.21
N ILE A 74 1.85 12.84 -15.81
CA ILE A 74 0.64 13.50 -15.36
C ILE A 74 0.48 13.23 -13.89
N GLU A 75 0.45 14.29 -13.09
CA GLU A 75 0.24 14.22 -11.66
C GLU A 75 -1.17 14.65 -11.29
N SER A 76 -1.73 14.00 -10.30
CA SER A 76 -2.99 14.39 -9.69
C SER A 76 -2.85 15.76 -8.99
N SER A 77 -3.79 16.64 -9.25
CA SER A 77 -3.87 17.96 -8.59
C SER A 77 -5.09 17.99 -7.69
N ASN A 78 -4.88 18.10 -6.36
CA ASN A 78 -5.95 18.11 -5.37
C ASN A 78 -6.88 16.88 -5.45
N GLY A 79 -6.32 15.68 -5.66
CA GLY A 79 -7.08 14.44 -5.76
C GLY A 79 -7.92 14.33 -7.05
N ASN A 80 -7.51 14.99 -8.12
CA ASN A 80 -8.21 14.92 -9.38
C ASN A 80 -7.25 15.05 -10.59
N ILE A 81 -7.47 14.22 -11.60
CA ILE A 81 -6.81 14.32 -12.90
C ILE A 81 -7.80 14.94 -13.88
N LYS A 82 -7.46 16.13 -14.38
CA LYS A 82 -8.33 16.91 -15.25
C LYS A 82 -8.33 16.34 -16.68
N LYS A 83 -9.49 16.43 -17.34
CA LYS A 83 -9.66 16.00 -18.73
C LYS A 83 -8.68 16.73 -19.68
N GLU A 84 -8.43 18.00 -19.43
CA GLU A 84 -7.54 18.83 -20.23
C GLU A 84 -6.11 18.31 -20.27
N GLN A 85 -5.57 17.82 -19.14
CA GLN A 85 -4.24 17.21 -19.05
C GLN A 85 -4.14 15.96 -19.95
N LEU A 86 -5.21 15.17 -20.03
CA LEU A 86 -5.25 13.97 -20.87
C LEU A 86 -5.41 14.30 -22.36
N ILE A 87 -6.09 15.38 -22.70
CA ILE A 87 -6.19 15.87 -24.08
C ILE A 87 -4.81 16.36 -24.56
N GLU A 88 -4.12 17.18 -23.77
CA GLU A 88 -2.77 17.64 -24.08
C GLU A 88 -1.78 16.46 -24.25
N LEU A 89 -1.92 15.42 -23.43
CA LEU A 89 -1.16 14.18 -23.58
C LEU A 89 -1.42 13.53 -24.94
N GLN A 90 -2.70 13.38 -25.34
CA GLN A 90 -3.08 12.76 -26.59
C GLN A 90 -2.54 13.55 -27.80
N GLU A 91 -2.62 14.87 -27.73
CA GLU A 91 -2.08 15.76 -28.78
C GLU A 91 -0.56 15.62 -28.89
N SER A 92 0.14 15.59 -27.79
CA SER A 92 1.61 15.44 -27.74
C SER A 92 2.10 14.09 -28.30
N PHE A 93 1.28 13.04 -28.20
CA PHE A 93 1.58 11.69 -28.66
C PHE A 93 0.93 11.32 -30.01
N SER A 94 0.41 12.30 -30.73
CA SER A 94 -0.09 12.12 -32.11
C SER A 94 1.02 11.93 -33.14
N VAL A 95 2.28 12.18 -32.77
CA VAL A 95 3.48 12.03 -33.60
C VAL A 95 4.25 10.76 -33.20
N ARG A 96 5.03 10.23 -34.16
CA ARG A 96 5.91 9.09 -33.88
C ARG A 96 7.12 9.51 -33.04
N PRO A 97 7.70 8.61 -32.24
CA PRO A 97 8.93 8.89 -31.52
C PRO A 97 10.07 9.27 -32.50
N VAL A 98 10.90 10.22 -32.11
CA VAL A 98 11.99 10.75 -32.93
C VAL A 98 13.35 10.38 -32.34
N LEU A 99 13.45 10.34 -31.01
CA LEU A 99 14.69 10.13 -30.28
C LEU A 99 14.85 8.69 -29.78
N GLY A 100 13.76 8.06 -29.37
CA GLY A 100 13.73 6.69 -28.85
C GLY A 100 12.85 5.75 -29.68
N ASN A 101 12.63 4.55 -29.14
CA ASN A 101 11.79 3.55 -29.79
C ASN A 101 10.32 3.62 -29.37
N LYS A 102 10.03 4.27 -28.24
CA LYS A 102 8.72 4.31 -27.61
C LYS A 102 8.44 5.69 -27.01
N LEU A 103 7.16 6.05 -27.03
CA LEU A 103 6.59 7.14 -26.26
C LEU A 103 6.05 6.55 -24.95
N VAL A 104 6.42 7.10 -23.81
CA VAL A 104 5.97 6.63 -22.52
C VAL A 104 5.23 7.73 -21.79
N TYR A 105 4.08 7.40 -21.18
CA TYR A 105 3.44 8.30 -20.24
C TYR A 105 3.19 7.63 -18.91
N ILE A 106 3.35 8.40 -17.84
CA ILE A 106 3.10 8.00 -16.48
C ILE A 106 1.93 8.82 -15.95
N ILE A 107 0.93 8.17 -15.37
CA ILE A 107 -0.17 8.81 -14.65
C ILE A 107 -0.02 8.48 -13.17
N ASP A 108 0.34 9.48 -12.35
CA ASP A 108 0.43 9.35 -10.90
C ASP A 108 -0.92 9.67 -10.25
N GLY A 109 -1.52 8.66 -9.59
CA GLY A 109 -2.84 8.73 -9.00
C GLY A 109 -3.95 8.23 -9.94
N ALA A 110 -3.85 6.99 -10.43
CA ALA A 110 -4.90 6.39 -11.27
C ALA A 110 -6.26 6.29 -10.55
N GLU A 111 -6.27 6.29 -9.22
CA GLU A 111 -7.46 6.37 -8.37
C GLU A 111 -8.18 7.73 -8.47
N ASP A 112 -7.49 8.78 -8.89
CA ASP A 112 -8.02 10.15 -9.02
C ASP A 112 -8.62 10.43 -10.40
N LEU A 113 -8.66 9.42 -11.28
CA LEU A 113 -9.36 9.48 -12.54
C LEU A 113 -10.87 9.48 -12.31
N THR A 114 -11.54 10.56 -12.68
CA THR A 114 -13.01 10.61 -12.72
C THR A 114 -13.55 9.83 -13.93
N SER A 115 -14.84 9.46 -13.93
CA SER A 115 -15.46 8.82 -15.09
C SER A 115 -15.32 9.64 -16.37
N VAL A 116 -15.28 10.97 -16.27
CA VAL A 116 -15.14 11.87 -17.43
C VAL A 116 -13.71 11.88 -17.95
N SER A 117 -12.72 12.04 -17.07
CA SER A 117 -11.30 12.00 -17.46
C SER A 117 -10.88 10.60 -17.89
N ALA A 118 -11.36 9.55 -17.22
CA ALA A 118 -11.10 8.19 -17.62
C ALA A 118 -11.56 7.87 -19.04
N ASN A 119 -12.77 8.28 -19.44
CA ASN A 119 -13.27 8.09 -20.79
C ASN A 119 -12.34 8.69 -21.87
N THR A 120 -11.62 9.76 -21.55
CA THR A 120 -10.63 10.35 -22.46
C THR A 120 -9.45 9.41 -22.67
N ILE A 121 -8.93 8.81 -21.59
CA ILE A 121 -7.77 7.93 -21.67
C ILE A 121 -8.14 6.49 -22.12
N LEU A 122 -9.38 6.03 -21.86
CA LEU A 122 -9.82 4.68 -22.25
C LEU A 122 -9.64 4.41 -23.74
N LYS A 123 -9.95 5.40 -24.62
CA LYS A 123 -9.72 5.26 -26.05
C LYS A 123 -8.23 5.05 -26.38
N PHE A 124 -7.34 5.67 -25.61
CA PHE A 124 -5.90 5.55 -25.76
C PHE A 124 -5.37 4.22 -25.23
N LEU A 125 -6.08 3.62 -24.24
CA LEU A 125 -5.79 2.30 -23.71
C LEU A 125 -6.38 1.16 -24.55
N GLU A 126 -7.45 1.43 -25.31
CA GLU A 126 -8.13 0.43 -26.17
C GLU A 126 -7.45 0.24 -27.52
N GLU A 127 -7.03 1.33 -28.13
CA GLU A 127 -6.41 1.37 -29.45
C GLU A 127 -5.04 2.06 -29.38
N PRO A 128 -4.11 1.55 -28.58
CA PRO A 128 -2.82 2.18 -28.45
C PRO A 128 -1.99 1.98 -29.73
N SER A 129 -1.23 2.99 -30.08
CA SER A 129 -0.18 2.82 -31.10
C SER A 129 0.92 1.88 -30.58
N ASP A 130 1.49 1.05 -31.44
CA ASP A 130 2.56 0.11 -31.09
C ASP A 130 3.78 0.76 -30.45
N CYS A 131 3.94 2.07 -30.63
CA CYS A 131 5.05 2.82 -30.05
C CYS A 131 4.71 3.48 -28.70
N ILE A 132 3.50 3.35 -28.15
CA ILE A 132 3.10 4.01 -26.91
C ILE A 132 2.99 2.98 -25.78
N VAL A 133 3.52 3.35 -24.60
CA VAL A 133 3.38 2.57 -23.35
C VAL A 133 2.84 3.46 -22.24
N ALA A 134 1.75 3.03 -21.65
CA ALA A 134 1.12 3.64 -20.48
C ALA A 134 1.61 3.00 -19.19
N ILE A 135 1.94 3.81 -18.19
CA ILE A 135 2.24 3.34 -16.83
C ILE A 135 1.36 4.14 -15.87
N LEU A 136 0.35 3.50 -15.32
CA LEU A 136 -0.55 4.09 -14.34
C LEU A 136 -0.10 3.68 -12.94
N LEU A 137 -0.06 4.61 -11.99
CA LEU A 137 0.35 4.38 -10.62
C LEU A 137 -0.82 4.54 -9.67
N THR A 138 -0.94 3.67 -8.68
CA THR A 138 -1.95 3.78 -7.63
C THR A 138 -1.46 3.23 -6.30
N ASP A 139 -1.86 3.87 -5.21
CA ASP A 139 -1.68 3.31 -3.86
C ASP A 139 -2.89 2.45 -3.44
N ASN A 140 -4.01 2.55 -4.14
CA ASN A 140 -5.23 1.83 -3.80
C ASN A 140 -5.95 1.27 -5.05
N LEU A 141 -5.65 0.01 -5.36
CA LEU A 141 -6.25 -0.68 -6.50
C LEU A 141 -7.78 -0.70 -6.47
N GLN A 142 -8.41 -0.69 -5.30
CA GLN A 142 -9.87 -0.77 -5.19
C GLN A 142 -10.55 0.52 -5.66
N LYS A 143 -9.91 1.68 -5.48
CA LYS A 143 -10.42 2.98 -5.92
C LYS A 143 -10.28 3.21 -7.42
N VAL A 144 -9.40 2.47 -8.11
CA VAL A 144 -9.24 2.60 -9.56
C VAL A 144 -10.47 2.06 -10.28
N LEU A 145 -10.94 2.78 -11.28
CA LEU A 145 -12.10 2.43 -12.08
C LEU A 145 -11.92 1.04 -12.74
N SER A 146 -12.96 0.21 -12.70
CA SER A 146 -12.94 -1.14 -13.28
C SER A 146 -12.62 -1.13 -14.79
N THR A 147 -13.07 -0.10 -15.50
CA THR A 147 -12.81 0.12 -16.92
C THR A 147 -11.33 0.35 -17.23
N VAL A 148 -10.59 0.99 -16.33
CA VAL A 148 -9.14 1.18 -16.43
C VAL A 148 -8.42 -0.14 -16.08
N LYS A 149 -8.79 -0.76 -14.94
CA LYS A 149 -8.20 -2.04 -14.51
C LYS A 149 -8.26 -3.14 -15.56
N SER A 150 -9.37 -3.23 -16.28
CA SER A 150 -9.58 -4.29 -17.30
C SER A 150 -8.69 -4.13 -18.54
N ARG A 151 -8.02 -2.99 -18.72
CA ARG A 151 -7.16 -2.67 -19.87
C ARG A 151 -5.69 -2.59 -19.54
N CYS A 152 -5.34 -2.74 -18.27
CA CYS A 152 -3.96 -2.67 -17.81
C CYS A 152 -3.48 -4.03 -17.29
N GLN A 153 -2.22 -4.34 -17.53
CA GLN A 153 -1.54 -5.40 -16.80
C GLN A 153 -1.24 -4.90 -15.38
N ILE A 154 -1.87 -5.52 -14.39
CA ILE A 154 -1.72 -5.11 -13.00
C ILE A 154 -0.46 -5.76 -12.43
N ILE A 155 0.43 -4.94 -11.88
CA ILE A 155 1.65 -5.37 -11.20
C ILE A 155 1.63 -4.79 -9.79
N VAL A 156 1.57 -5.68 -8.80
CA VAL A 156 1.60 -5.33 -7.38
C VAL A 156 3.03 -5.48 -6.88
N PHE A 157 3.57 -4.41 -6.33
CA PHE A 157 4.89 -4.40 -5.72
C PHE A 157 4.78 -4.68 -4.22
N LYS A 158 5.77 -5.42 -3.71
CA LYS A 158 5.89 -5.61 -2.27
C LYS A 158 6.20 -4.27 -1.61
N ASN A 159 5.58 -4.03 -0.48
CA ASN A 159 5.92 -2.86 0.33
C ASN A 159 7.26 -3.12 1.04
N ASP A 160 8.31 -2.41 0.59
CA ASP A 160 9.68 -2.57 1.12
C ASP A 160 9.93 -1.75 2.40
N LYS A 161 8.95 -0.93 2.81
CA LYS A 161 9.04 -0.29 4.11
C LYS A 161 9.12 -1.38 5.15
N LYS A 162 10.20 -1.40 5.92
CA LYS A 162 10.29 -2.28 7.09
C LYS A 162 8.99 -2.11 7.86
N SER A 163 8.39 -3.21 8.26
CA SER A 163 7.09 -3.22 8.95
C SER A 163 7.00 -2.29 10.15
N GLU A 164 8.14 -2.02 10.80
CA GLU A 164 8.28 -1.05 11.88
C GLU A 164 7.92 0.37 11.42
N ASP A 165 8.29 0.73 10.19
CA ASP A 165 8.07 2.08 9.66
C ASP A 165 6.59 2.31 9.32
N VAL A 166 5.86 1.29 8.85
CA VAL A 166 4.45 1.43 8.45
C VAL A 166 3.56 1.74 9.65
N ILE A 167 3.72 1.01 10.75
CA ILE A 167 2.92 1.21 11.96
C ILE A 167 3.24 2.57 12.58
N PHE A 168 4.53 2.91 12.68
CA PHE A 168 4.97 4.17 13.24
C PHE A 168 4.58 5.36 12.35
N GLU A 169 4.71 5.25 11.03
CA GLU A 169 4.26 6.29 10.10
C GLU A 169 2.75 6.49 10.13
N ASN A 170 1.96 5.42 10.30
CA ASN A 170 0.52 5.55 10.49
C ASN A 170 0.19 6.22 11.83
N TYR A 171 0.94 5.90 12.89
CA TYR A 171 0.83 6.57 14.19
C TYR A 171 1.11 8.07 14.06
N LYS A 172 2.20 8.47 13.40
CA LYS A 172 2.54 9.89 13.16
C LYS A 172 1.45 10.64 12.41
N LYS A 173 0.77 10.02 11.46
CA LYS A 173 -0.36 10.64 10.74
C LYS A 173 -1.54 10.93 11.65
N ILE A 174 -1.73 10.11 12.68
CA ILE A 174 -2.83 10.25 13.65
C ILE A 174 -2.47 11.30 14.72
N TYR A 175 -1.20 11.36 15.14
CA TYR A 175 -0.71 12.17 16.25
C TYR A 175 0.32 13.22 15.79
N THR A 176 -0.08 14.09 14.87
CA THR A 176 0.80 15.09 14.23
C THR A 176 1.32 16.18 15.16
N GLU A 177 0.71 16.39 16.32
CA GLU A 177 1.02 17.46 17.28
C GLU A 177 1.69 16.95 18.57
N ASP A 178 2.09 15.68 18.64
CA ASP A 178 2.72 15.10 19.82
C ASP A 178 4.23 15.41 19.84
N GLU A 179 4.67 16.20 20.82
CA GLU A 179 6.09 16.53 21.01
C GLU A 179 6.94 15.32 21.46
N TYR A 180 6.31 14.29 22.04
CA TYR A 180 6.95 13.08 22.59
C TYR A 180 6.52 11.82 21.83
N ILE A 181 6.39 11.95 20.52
CA ILE A 181 5.76 10.93 19.65
C ILE A 181 6.38 9.54 19.79
N ASP A 182 7.70 9.43 19.92
CA ASP A 182 8.40 8.14 20.07
C ASP A 182 8.12 7.48 21.43
N GLU A 183 8.10 8.27 22.50
CA GLU A 183 7.84 7.78 23.86
C GLU A 183 6.38 7.33 24.00
N THR A 184 5.46 8.15 23.51
CA THR A 184 4.02 7.85 23.52
C THR A 184 3.72 6.62 22.68
N PHE A 185 4.31 6.49 21.49
CA PHE A 185 4.19 5.30 20.65
C PHE A 185 4.65 4.04 21.37
N ASN A 186 5.84 4.07 21.97
CA ASN A 186 6.39 2.91 22.69
C ASN A 186 5.52 2.55 23.90
N PHE A 187 5.00 3.54 24.62
CA PHE A 187 4.11 3.33 25.75
C PHE A 187 2.78 2.66 25.32
N LEU A 188 2.14 3.18 24.27
CA LEU A 188 0.87 2.63 23.77
C LEU A 188 1.05 1.22 23.22
N THR A 189 2.09 0.98 22.44
CA THR A 189 2.36 -0.35 21.85
C THR A 189 2.65 -1.40 22.92
N ALA A 190 3.40 -1.05 23.97
CA ALA A 190 3.66 -1.96 25.09
C ALA A 190 2.34 -2.37 25.80
N ASN A 191 1.42 -1.43 26.01
CA ASN A 191 0.12 -1.71 26.60
C ASN A 191 -0.76 -2.59 25.70
N ILE A 192 -0.72 -2.36 24.37
CA ILE A 192 -1.47 -3.20 23.42
C ILE A 192 -0.94 -4.63 23.41
N LEU A 193 0.37 -4.83 23.41
CA LEU A 193 0.98 -6.16 23.47
C LEU A 193 0.60 -6.90 24.75
N GLU A 194 0.54 -6.22 25.90
CA GLU A 194 0.05 -6.83 27.14
C GLU A 194 -1.45 -7.19 27.08
N ILE A 195 -2.29 -6.40 26.43
CA ILE A 195 -3.69 -6.75 26.17
C ILE A 195 -3.77 -8.03 25.34
N ILE A 196 -3.04 -8.10 24.20
CA ILE A 196 -3.00 -9.28 23.32
C ILE A 196 -2.58 -10.52 24.11
N LYS A 197 -1.47 -10.42 24.83
CA LYS A 197 -0.97 -11.53 25.66
C LYS A 197 -1.97 -12.02 26.68
N LYS A 198 -2.73 -11.12 27.31
CA LYS A 198 -3.76 -11.50 28.28
C LYS A 198 -5.00 -12.09 27.62
N ILE A 199 -5.39 -11.60 26.44
CA ILE A 199 -6.46 -12.21 25.65
C ILE A 199 -6.11 -13.68 25.37
N ASP A 200 -4.91 -13.95 24.86
CA ASP A 200 -4.51 -15.26 24.41
C ASP A 200 -4.26 -16.26 25.56
N ILE A 201 -3.68 -15.79 26.67
CA ILE A 201 -3.27 -16.69 27.78
C ILE A 201 -4.30 -16.73 28.91
N LYS A 202 -4.88 -15.59 29.30
CA LYS A 202 -5.66 -15.46 30.56
C LYS A 202 -7.16 -15.26 30.37
N LYS A 203 -7.62 -15.14 29.12
CA LYS A 203 -9.05 -15.03 28.73
C LYS A 203 -9.90 -14.16 29.69
N ILE A 204 -10.69 -14.72 30.59
CA ILE A 204 -11.62 -14.01 31.48
C ILE A 204 -10.96 -12.92 32.35
N LYS A 205 -9.69 -13.10 32.77
CA LYS A 205 -8.97 -12.09 33.58
C LYS A 205 -8.54 -10.87 32.78
N THR A 206 -8.61 -10.91 31.45
CA THR A 206 -8.28 -9.80 30.56
C THR A 206 -9.19 -8.61 30.75
N TYR A 207 -10.49 -8.86 30.92
CA TYR A 207 -11.47 -7.79 31.15
C TYR A 207 -11.18 -7.01 32.43
N ILE A 208 -10.86 -7.70 33.53
CA ILE A 208 -10.52 -7.06 34.81
C ILE A 208 -9.24 -6.24 34.67
N TYR A 209 -8.25 -6.79 34.01
CA TYR A 209 -6.99 -6.06 33.74
C TYR A 209 -7.23 -4.80 32.92
N TYR A 210 -7.98 -4.91 31.83
CA TYR A 210 -8.32 -3.76 30.99
C TYR A 210 -9.00 -2.67 31.81
N LYS A 211 -10.01 -3.01 32.61
CA LYS A 211 -10.75 -2.04 33.42
C LYS A 211 -9.89 -1.31 34.44
N ASN A 212 -8.95 -2.00 35.07
CA ASN A 212 -8.15 -1.45 36.15
C ASN A 212 -6.91 -0.69 35.66
N GLU A 213 -6.28 -1.17 34.61
CA GLU A 213 -4.95 -0.68 34.22
C GLU A 213 -4.93 0.09 32.89
N ILE A 214 -5.90 -0.19 32.00
CA ILE A 214 -5.80 0.26 30.61
C ILE A 214 -6.90 1.23 30.20
N SER A 215 -8.11 1.12 30.78
CA SER A 215 -9.32 1.84 30.32
C SER A 215 -9.18 3.36 30.28
N ASP A 216 -8.29 3.94 31.08
CA ASP A 216 -8.06 5.38 31.14
C ASP A 216 -6.88 5.86 30.29
N ILE A 217 -6.15 4.93 29.65
CA ILE A 217 -5.05 5.26 28.71
C ILE A 217 -5.63 5.74 27.38
N TYR A 218 -6.63 5.00 26.85
CA TYR A 218 -7.26 5.31 25.59
C TYR A 218 -8.50 6.19 25.83
N LYS A 219 -8.44 7.44 25.36
CA LYS A 219 -9.46 8.46 25.72
C LYS A 219 -10.33 8.86 24.55
N ASP A 220 -9.76 8.98 23.37
CA ASP A 220 -10.45 9.47 22.19
C ASP A 220 -10.50 8.44 21.05
N LYS A 221 -11.26 8.77 20.00
CA LYS A 221 -11.45 7.87 18.85
C LYS A 221 -10.12 7.53 18.15
N ARG A 222 -9.14 8.42 18.15
CA ARG A 222 -7.82 8.22 17.51
C ARG A 222 -7.05 7.12 18.21
N ASP A 223 -7.09 7.10 19.54
CA ASP A 223 -6.43 6.07 20.36
C ASP A 223 -7.00 4.68 20.05
N TYR A 224 -8.33 4.57 19.91
CA TYR A 224 -8.98 3.31 19.56
C TYR A 224 -8.70 2.87 18.12
N ILE A 225 -8.62 3.80 17.15
CA ILE A 225 -8.24 3.49 15.79
C ILE A 225 -6.84 2.88 15.79
N PHE A 226 -5.87 3.52 16.45
CA PHE A 226 -4.51 3.02 16.53
C PHE A 226 -4.43 1.64 17.21
N LEU A 227 -5.14 1.48 18.34
CA LEU A 227 -5.21 0.22 19.08
C LEU A 227 -5.71 -0.93 18.19
N PHE A 228 -6.84 -0.74 17.49
CA PHE A 228 -7.40 -1.80 16.66
C PHE A 228 -6.59 -2.05 15.40
N ASP A 229 -5.93 -1.04 14.82
CA ASP A 229 -5.01 -1.23 13.69
C ASP A 229 -3.79 -2.07 14.11
N PHE A 230 -3.22 -1.76 15.27
CA PHE A 230 -2.08 -2.52 15.79
C PHE A 230 -2.46 -3.99 16.06
N ILE A 231 -3.60 -4.23 16.71
CA ILE A 231 -4.09 -5.59 17.00
C ILE A 231 -4.38 -6.35 15.70
N LEU A 232 -4.96 -5.68 14.70
CA LEU A 232 -5.23 -6.27 13.38
C LEU A 232 -3.93 -6.73 12.71
N TYR A 233 -2.92 -5.86 12.66
CA TYR A 233 -1.61 -6.17 12.08
C TYR A 233 -0.91 -7.31 12.83
N PHE A 234 -1.05 -7.35 14.16
CA PHE A 234 -0.47 -8.40 14.98
C PHE A 234 -1.06 -9.78 14.64
N TYR A 235 -2.38 -9.94 14.62
CA TYR A 235 -3.00 -11.21 14.26
C TYR A 235 -2.89 -11.55 12.78
N TYR A 236 -2.78 -10.56 11.90
CA TYR A 236 -2.47 -10.80 10.49
C TYR A 236 -1.08 -11.44 10.33
N ASP A 237 -0.07 -10.92 11.02
CA ASP A 237 1.27 -11.48 10.97
C ASP A 237 1.40 -12.80 11.75
N MET A 238 0.62 -13.00 12.81
CA MET A 238 0.50 -14.31 13.45
C MET A 238 -0.08 -15.35 12.47
N LEU A 239 -1.01 -14.97 11.61
CA LEU A 239 -1.52 -15.85 10.54
C LEU A 239 -0.42 -16.14 9.50
N ASN A 240 0.35 -15.12 9.09
CA ASN A 240 1.49 -15.32 8.19
C ASN A 240 2.52 -16.27 8.80
N PHE A 241 2.85 -16.11 10.08
CA PHE A 241 3.76 -16.99 10.80
C PHE A 241 3.28 -18.45 10.80
N LYS A 242 1.99 -18.69 11.10
CA LYS A 242 1.37 -20.02 10.99
C LYS A 242 1.44 -20.63 9.59
N LEU A 243 1.39 -19.80 8.55
CA LEU A 243 1.48 -20.22 7.15
C LEU A 243 2.93 -20.32 6.64
N HIS A 244 3.92 -20.19 7.52
CA HIS A 244 5.35 -20.14 7.17
C HIS A 244 5.67 -19.09 6.11
N ARG A 245 5.03 -17.91 6.21
CA ARG A 245 5.27 -16.74 5.39
C ARG A 245 6.05 -15.69 6.18
N ASP A 246 6.69 -14.77 5.46
CA ASP A 246 7.36 -13.63 6.09
C ASP A 246 6.35 -12.74 6.81
N LEU A 247 6.78 -12.17 7.94
CA LEU A 247 6.00 -11.16 8.65
C LEU A 247 5.99 -9.86 7.84
N VAL A 248 4.83 -9.18 7.81
CA VAL A 248 4.64 -7.96 7.01
C VAL A 248 4.72 -6.69 7.87
N TYR A 249 4.18 -6.74 9.09
CA TYR A 249 4.02 -5.56 9.96
C TYR A 249 4.77 -5.65 11.28
N MET A 250 4.96 -6.84 11.84
CA MET A 250 5.35 -7.07 13.23
C MET A 250 6.75 -7.67 13.40
N ASN A 251 7.69 -7.41 12.48
CA ASN A 251 9.07 -7.95 12.57
C ASN A 251 9.76 -7.60 13.89
N LYS A 252 9.52 -6.40 14.44
CA LYS A 252 10.04 -5.97 15.76
C LYS A 252 9.49 -6.81 16.91
N TYR A 253 8.32 -7.40 16.73
CA TYR A 253 7.56 -8.12 17.76
C TYR A 253 7.50 -9.63 17.49
N THR A 254 8.45 -10.16 16.71
CA THR A 254 8.55 -11.59 16.38
C THR A 254 8.52 -12.47 17.61
N ASP A 255 9.27 -12.10 18.66
CA ASP A 255 9.31 -12.84 19.93
C ASP A 255 7.93 -12.97 20.58
N TYR A 256 7.07 -11.95 20.45
CA TYR A 256 5.69 -12.01 20.97
C TYR A 256 4.82 -12.96 20.14
N ILE A 257 4.98 -12.95 18.82
CA ILE A 257 4.24 -13.84 17.90
C ILE A 257 4.64 -15.29 18.18
N GLU A 258 5.93 -15.59 18.30
CA GLU A 258 6.45 -16.92 18.62
C GLU A 258 5.96 -17.40 19.97
N ALA A 259 5.99 -16.53 20.99
CA ALA A 259 5.55 -16.88 22.34
C ALA A 259 4.04 -17.20 22.43
N LEU A 260 3.22 -16.61 21.55
CA LEU A 260 1.77 -16.80 21.52
C LEU A 260 1.30 -17.79 20.45
N ASP A 261 2.21 -18.34 19.65
CA ASP A 261 1.86 -19.24 18.55
C ASP A 261 1.15 -20.51 19.04
N LEU A 262 1.61 -21.10 20.13
CA LEU A 262 1.00 -22.33 20.70
C LEU A 262 -0.40 -22.11 21.26
N GLU A 263 -0.71 -20.91 21.71
CA GLU A 263 -2.01 -20.56 22.29
C GLU A 263 -3.07 -20.28 21.21
N ASN A 264 -2.64 -20.12 19.95
CA ASN A 264 -3.49 -19.71 18.84
C ASN A 264 -3.51 -20.79 17.75
N THR A 265 -4.71 -21.26 17.41
CA THR A 265 -4.95 -22.09 16.22
C THR A 265 -5.26 -21.22 15.02
N PHE A 266 -5.12 -21.77 13.80
CA PHE A 266 -5.54 -21.08 12.57
C PHE A 266 -7.00 -20.59 12.64
N GLU A 267 -7.89 -21.45 13.19
CA GLU A 267 -9.30 -21.11 13.34
C GLU A 267 -9.51 -19.97 14.34
N SER A 268 -8.81 -19.99 15.49
CA SER A 268 -8.92 -18.91 16.49
C SER A 268 -8.40 -17.59 15.95
N ILE A 269 -7.28 -17.57 15.23
CA ILE A 269 -6.74 -16.34 14.59
C ILE A 269 -7.75 -15.78 13.59
N THR A 270 -8.33 -16.62 12.75
CA THR A 270 -9.32 -16.17 11.75
C THR A 270 -10.55 -15.56 12.41
N LYS A 271 -11.07 -16.18 13.48
CA LYS A 271 -12.19 -15.62 14.25
C LYS A 271 -11.82 -14.29 14.92
N LYS A 272 -10.63 -14.18 15.49
CA LYS A 272 -10.13 -12.93 16.09
C LYS A 272 -10.03 -11.81 15.04
N LEU A 273 -9.50 -12.08 13.86
CA LEU A 273 -9.45 -11.11 12.76
C LEU A 273 -10.86 -10.61 12.38
N GLN A 274 -11.84 -11.50 12.26
CA GLN A 274 -13.23 -11.11 12.00
C GLN A 274 -13.83 -10.22 13.11
N ILE A 275 -13.54 -10.52 14.38
CA ILE A 275 -13.99 -9.69 15.52
C ILE A 275 -13.38 -8.30 15.43
N ILE A 276 -12.08 -8.21 15.14
CA ILE A 276 -11.36 -6.93 15.02
C ILE A 276 -11.95 -6.08 13.88
N GLU A 277 -12.14 -6.66 12.69
CA GLU A 277 -12.71 -5.97 11.54
C GLU A 277 -14.12 -5.46 11.83
N ASN A 278 -14.98 -6.29 12.42
CA ASN A 278 -16.32 -5.88 12.81
C ASN A 278 -16.31 -4.74 13.84
N THR A 279 -15.39 -4.79 14.79
CA THR A 279 -15.23 -3.73 15.80
C THR A 279 -14.74 -2.44 15.18
N LYS A 280 -13.79 -2.49 14.24
CA LYS A 280 -13.34 -1.31 13.49
C LYS A 280 -14.46 -0.66 12.68
N ASN A 281 -15.27 -1.45 12.00
CA ASN A 281 -16.42 -0.92 11.26
C ASN A 281 -17.42 -0.20 12.20
N ASN A 282 -17.58 -0.68 13.44
CA ASN A 282 -18.42 -0.04 14.44
C ASN A 282 -17.84 1.27 15.00
N LEU A 283 -16.51 1.48 14.92
CA LEU A 283 -15.89 2.77 15.28
C LEU A 283 -16.36 3.93 14.39
N GLU A 284 -16.80 3.66 13.17
CA GLU A 284 -17.33 4.69 12.27
C GLU A 284 -18.71 5.17 12.68
N THR A 285 -19.42 4.38 13.48
CA THR A 285 -20.72 4.74 14.03
C THR A 285 -20.55 5.51 15.34
N ASN A 286 -21.56 6.31 15.75
CA ASN A 286 -21.55 7.09 17.01
C ASN A 286 -21.76 6.20 18.25
N MET A 287 -20.95 5.15 18.41
CA MET A 287 -21.02 4.26 19.58
C MET A 287 -20.17 4.79 20.75
N ASN A 288 -20.55 4.38 21.96
CA ASN A 288 -19.72 4.63 23.14
C ASN A 288 -18.44 3.77 23.06
N LEU A 289 -17.29 4.42 22.96
CA LEU A 289 -15.98 3.78 22.77
C LEU A 289 -15.63 2.80 23.91
N LYS A 290 -15.96 3.14 25.17
CA LYS A 290 -15.70 2.25 26.30
C LYS A 290 -16.54 0.97 26.22
N LEU A 291 -17.79 1.09 25.80
CA LEU A 291 -18.69 -0.06 25.62
C LEU A 291 -18.25 -0.94 24.45
N LEU A 292 -17.78 -0.32 23.35
CA LEU A 292 -17.23 -1.02 22.20
C LEU A 292 -16.01 -1.86 22.60
N MET A 293 -15.12 -1.29 23.41
CA MET A 293 -13.94 -2.01 23.90
C MET A 293 -14.29 -3.13 24.88
N ASP A 294 -15.29 -2.94 25.72
CA ASP A 294 -15.80 -3.98 26.62
C ASP A 294 -16.30 -5.20 25.82
N ASP A 295 -17.14 -4.97 24.83
CA ASP A 295 -17.66 -6.00 23.93
C ASP A 295 -16.51 -6.70 23.16
N PHE A 296 -15.56 -5.92 22.67
CA PHE A 296 -14.38 -6.43 21.98
C PHE A 296 -13.56 -7.39 22.83
N ILE A 297 -13.22 -6.99 24.08
CA ILE A 297 -12.40 -7.82 24.96
C ILE A 297 -13.13 -9.10 25.34
N ILE A 298 -14.44 -9.02 25.61
CA ILE A 298 -15.25 -10.19 25.92
C ILE A 298 -15.22 -11.16 24.73
N LYS A 299 -15.57 -10.70 23.53
CA LYS A 299 -15.57 -11.55 22.33
C LYS A 299 -14.22 -12.17 22.01
N MET A 300 -13.13 -11.38 22.11
CA MET A 300 -11.76 -11.88 21.90
C MET A 300 -11.35 -12.93 22.93
N SER A 301 -11.84 -12.83 24.17
CA SER A 301 -11.52 -13.76 25.25
C SER A 301 -12.31 -15.08 25.18
N GLU A 302 -13.35 -15.15 24.37
CA GLU A 302 -14.17 -16.35 24.15
C GLU A 302 -13.59 -17.27 23.05
N VAL A 303 -12.70 -16.74 22.24
CA VAL A 303 -12.03 -17.47 21.14
C VAL A 303 -10.73 -18.12 21.61
#